data_b3a69554fd46e4aba8297df9549b06b6
#
_entry.id   b3a69554fd46e4aba8297df9549b06b6
#
_cell.length_a   1.000
_cell.length_b   1.000
_cell.length_c   1.000
_cell.angle_alpha   90.00
_cell.angle_beta   90.00
_cell.angle_gamma   90.00
#
_symmetry.space_group_name_H-M   'P 1'
#
loop_
_entity.id
_entity.type
_entity.pdbx_description
1 polymer ?
#
loop_
_entity_poly.entity_id
_entity_poly.type
_entity_poly.pdbx_seq_one_letter_code
_entity_poly.pdbx_strand_id
1 'polypeptide(L)'
;MTSLYCDPPRLTADRPLLTAWGLRKTYGRVVAVSGVDLEVYPGETLGIVGESGSGKSTVLRLLNLEEPADTGDYRLDLATYAGENLLRLDRYRRRELRVTQIGIVYQQPHMGLRMRVSSGGNVAERLIMAGERSFATLRTAARDSLSESEFPLDRLDDPPKVLSGGMQQRVQLAKAIAMRPALLLLDEPTTGLDVSIQALVLDTLLRLRRERRIATVIVSHDLGVIRTLADRVLVMRGGHVVEHGLADQVLDDPQHPYTQQLVHAKL
;
A
#
# COMPACT_ATOMS: atom_id res chain seq x y z
N MET A 1 -25.72 -0.08 -15.14
CA MET A 1 -24.30 0.21 -14.83
C MET A 1 -23.56 -1.10 -14.99
N THR A 2 -22.85 -1.26 -16.08
CA THR A 2 -22.06 -2.46 -16.37
C THR A 2 -20.84 -2.41 -15.45
N SER A 3 -20.65 -3.45 -14.61
CA SER A 3 -19.44 -3.60 -13.79
C SER A 3 -18.21 -3.48 -14.70
N LEU A 4 -17.33 -2.54 -14.40
CA LEU A 4 -16.09 -2.30 -15.13
C LEU A 4 -15.03 -3.39 -14.88
N TYR A 5 -15.35 -4.39 -14.06
CA TYR A 5 -14.42 -5.46 -13.69
C TYR A 5 -14.68 -6.73 -14.51
N CYS A 6 -13.75 -7.04 -15.42
CA CYS A 6 -13.62 -8.40 -15.93
C CYS A 6 -13.02 -9.29 -14.83
N ASP A 7 -13.57 -10.48 -14.64
CA ASP A 7 -13.00 -11.48 -13.75
C ASP A 7 -11.54 -11.76 -14.16
N PRO A 8 -10.58 -11.53 -13.27
CA PRO A 8 -9.18 -11.74 -13.61
C PRO A 8 -8.87 -13.24 -13.70
N PRO A 9 -8.40 -13.74 -14.84
CA PRO A 9 -8.23 -15.19 -15.11
C PRO A 9 -7.14 -15.89 -14.28
N ARG A 10 -6.46 -15.18 -13.37
CA ARG A 10 -5.36 -15.73 -12.56
C ARG A 10 -5.56 -15.69 -11.05
N LEU A 11 -6.68 -15.17 -10.56
CA LEU A 11 -6.90 -15.07 -9.12
C LEU A 11 -7.59 -16.32 -8.59
N THR A 12 -6.97 -16.95 -7.60
CA THR A 12 -7.45 -18.21 -6.99
C THR A 12 -8.48 -17.99 -5.88
N ALA A 13 -8.85 -16.76 -5.57
CA ALA A 13 -9.81 -16.41 -4.54
C ALA A 13 -11.15 -16.00 -5.14
N ASP A 14 -12.24 -16.60 -4.64
CA ASP A 14 -13.59 -16.34 -5.13
C ASP A 14 -14.17 -14.97 -4.73
N ARG A 15 -13.56 -14.32 -3.74
CA ARG A 15 -14.04 -13.03 -3.20
C ARG A 15 -12.89 -12.04 -3.01
N PRO A 16 -13.10 -10.76 -3.34
CA PRO A 16 -12.11 -9.72 -3.04
C PRO A 16 -11.96 -9.53 -1.53
N LEU A 17 -10.71 -9.33 -1.07
CA LEU A 17 -10.44 -8.88 0.29
C LEU A 17 -10.87 -7.43 0.50
N LEU A 18 -10.58 -6.57 -0.47
CA LEU A 18 -10.89 -5.16 -0.46
C LEU A 18 -11.89 -4.84 -1.57
N THR A 19 -12.95 -4.13 -1.23
CA THR A 19 -13.84 -3.48 -2.21
C THR A 19 -14.02 -2.02 -1.83
N ALA A 20 -13.88 -1.12 -2.80
CA ALA A 20 -14.15 0.29 -2.64
C ALA A 20 -14.93 0.80 -3.85
N TRP A 21 -16.05 1.46 -3.61
CA TRP A 21 -16.98 1.94 -4.63
C TRP A 21 -17.29 3.41 -4.45
N GLY A 22 -17.27 4.17 -5.53
CA GLY A 22 -17.66 5.56 -5.56
C GLY A 22 -16.82 6.45 -4.63
N LEU A 23 -15.55 6.09 -4.36
CA LEU A 23 -14.68 6.88 -3.51
C LEU A 23 -14.53 8.29 -4.07
N ARG A 24 -14.86 9.28 -3.26
CA ARG A 24 -14.73 10.70 -3.61
C ARG A 24 -14.01 11.46 -2.51
N LYS A 25 -13.13 12.38 -2.94
CA LYS A 25 -12.45 13.31 -2.05
C LYS A 25 -12.21 14.65 -2.73
N THR A 26 -12.59 15.71 -2.04
CA THR A 26 -12.44 17.10 -2.50
C THR A 26 -11.65 17.90 -1.47
N TYR A 27 -10.73 18.73 -1.92
CA TYR A 27 -10.01 19.70 -1.11
C TYR A 27 -10.35 21.12 -1.61
N GLY A 28 -11.23 21.79 -0.92
CA GLY A 28 -11.76 23.07 -1.37
C GLY A 28 -12.41 22.96 -2.75
N ARG A 29 -11.79 23.54 -3.78
CA ARG A 29 -12.29 23.48 -5.16
C ARG A 29 -11.69 22.34 -6.00
N VAL A 30 -10.69 21.62 -5.46
CA VAL A 30 -10.00 20.56 -6.19
C VAL A 30 -10.64 19.21 -5.87
N VAL A 31 -11.15 18.53 -6.88
CA VAL A 31 -11.61 17.14 -6.78
C VAL A 31 -10.39 16.23 -6.96
N ALA A 32 -9.86 15.70 -5.86
CA ALA A 32 -8.67 14.86 -5.89
C ALA A 32 -8.99 13.40 -6.24
N VAL A 33 -10.18 12.91 -5.86
CA VAL A 33 -10.69 11.57 -6.21
C VAL A 33 -12.16 11.72 -6.57
N SER A 34 -12.55 11.21 -7.72
CA SER A 34 -13.87 11.43 -8.31
C SER A 34 -14.55 10.11 -8.72
N GLY A 35 -15.12 9.42 -7.71
CA GLY A 35 -15.87 8.19 -7.96
C GLY A 35 -14.96 7.02 -8.37
N VAL A 36 -13.89 6.80 -7.64
CA VAL A 36 -12.95 5.69 -7.90
C VAL A 36 -13.52 4.40 -7.33
N ASP A 37 -13.58 3.38 -8.19
CA ASP A 37 -13.96 2.01 -7.86
C ASP A 37 -12.71 1.12 -7.97
N LEU A 38 -12.52 0.23 -6.99
CA LEU A 38 -11.45 -0.76 -7.03
C LEU A 38 -11.75 -1.97 -6.16
N GLU A 39 -11.17 -3.10 -6.55
CA GLU A 39 -11.19 -4.37 -5.82
C GLU A 39 -9.78 -4.93 -5.77
N VAL A 40 -9.43 -5.60 -4.65
CA VAL A 40 -8.16 -6.31 -4.51
C VAL A 40 -8.41 -7.65 -3.86
N TYR A 41 -7.84 -8.71 -4.44
CA TYR A 41 -8.01 -10.08 -3.97
C TYR A 41 -6.85 -10.49 -3.04
N PRO A 42 -7.05 -11.52 -2.19
CA PRO A 42 -5.97 -12.05 -1.34
C PRO A 42 -4.76 -12.49 -2.16
N GLY A 43 -3.59 -11.90 -1.87
CA GLY A 43 -2.34 -12.17 -2.58
C GLY A 43 -2.20 -11.46 -3.93
N GLU A 44 -3.16 -10.62 -4.31
CA GLU A 44 -3.07 -9.75 -5.46
C GLU A 44 -2.31 -8.47 -5.14
N THR A 45 -1.59 -7.96 -6.14
CA THR A 45 -1.05 -6.60 -6.15
C THR A 45 -1.75 -5.77 -7.20
N LEU A 46 -2.48 -4.73 -6.77
CA LEU A 46 -3.09 -3.72 -7.63
C LEU A 46 -2.16 -2.51 -7.73
N GLY A 47 -1.68 -2.22 -8.94
CA GLY A 47 -0.91 -1.02 -9.25
C GLY A 47 -1.82 0.19 -9.54
N ILE A 48 -1.46 1.36 -9.03
CA ILE A 48 -2.12 2.63 -9.39
C ILE A 48 -1.05 3.53 -10.00
N VAL A 49 -1.24 3.89 -11.27
CA VAL A 49 -0.29 4.71 -12.04
C VAL A 49 -0.94 6.00 -12.53
N GLY A 50 -0.13 6.97 -12.93
CA GLY A 50 -0.57 8.26 -13.47
C GLY A 50 0.40 9.38 -13.12
N GLU A 51 0.18 10.57 -13.68
CA GLU A 51 1.02 11.75 -13.41
C GLU A 51 0.93 12.25 -11.96
N SER A 52 1.87 13.12 -11.57
CA SER A 52 1.81 13.80 -10.27
C SER A 52 0.51 14.61 -10.17
N GLY A 53 -0.15 14.56 -9.02
CA GLY A 53 -1.44 15.24 -8.81
C GLY A 53 -2.67 14.51 -9.37
N SER A 54 -2.55 13.31 -9.96
CA SER A 54 -3.71 12.56 -10.47
C SER A 54 -4.63 11.96 -9.39
N GLY A 55 -4.25 12.04 -8.10
CA GLY A 55 -5.08 11.57 -6.98
C GLY A 55 -4.62 10.26 -6.34
N LYS A 56 -3.58 9.59 -6.82
CA LYS A 56 -3.10 8.27 -6.36
C LYS A 56 -2.83 8.19 -4.86
N SER A 57 -1.99 9.08 -4.33
CA SER A 57 -1.68 9.10 -2.89
C SER A 57 -2.90 9.47 -2.03
N THR A 58 -3.86 10.22 -2.60
CA THR A 58 -5.15 10.48 -1.94
C THR A 58 -5.95 9.17 -1.83
N VAL A 59 -6.01 8.36 -2.89
CA VAL A 59 -6.66 7.04 -2.81
C VAL A 59 -6.03 6.19 -1.71
N LEU A 60 -4.68 6.11 -1.63
CA LEU A 60 -4.02 5.36 -0.55
C LEU A 60 -4.37 5.89 0.85
N ARG A 61 -4.44 7.22 1.04
CA ARG A 61 -4.83 7.81 2.34
C ARG A 61 -6.28 7.50 2.71
N LEU A 62 -7.18 7.47 1.73
CA LEU A 62 -8.56 7.04 1.95
C LEU A 62 -8.62 5.55 2.33
N LEU A 63 -7.89 4.68 1.64
CA LEU A 63 -7.81 3.25 1.96
C LEU A 63 -7.15 2.99 3.32
N ASN A 64 -6.16 3.81 3.71
CA ASN A 64 -5.59 3.75 5.07
C ASN A 64 -6.47 4.42 6.12
N LEU A 65 -7.62 4.97 5.75
CA LEU A 65 -8.52 5.69 6.67
C LEU A 65 -7.83 6.83 7.43
N GLU A 66 -6.81 7.45 6.86
CA GLU A 66 -6.14 8.64 7.40
C GLU A 66 -6.99 9.88 7.23
N GLU A 67 -7.66 9.94 6.09
CA GLU A 67 -8.55 11.03 5.72
C GLU A 67 -9.98 10.51 5.53
N PRO A 68 -11.00 11.28 5.90
CA PRO A 68 -12.37 10.93 5.59
C PRO A 68 -12.64 11.11 4.10
N ALA A 69 -13.26 10.12 3.46
CA ALA A 69 -13.85 10.30 2.14
C ALA A 69 -15.11 11.18 2.25
N ASP A 70 -15.41 11.95 1.19
CA ASP A 70 -16.64 12.74 1.12
C ASP A 70 -17.84 11.82 0.87
N THR A 71 -17.67 10.84 -0.03
CA THR A 71 -18.65 9.76 -0.32
C THR A 71 -17.93 8.47 -0.67
N GLY A 72 -18.66 7.36 -0.67
CA GLY A 72 -18.21 6.03 -1.09
C GLY A 72 -18.62 4.92 -0.13
N ASP A 73 -18.29 3.72 -0.54
CA ASP A 73 -18.38 2.51 0.28
C ASP A 73 -17.01 1.83 0.25
N TYR A 74 -16.45 1.48 1.40
CA TYR A 74 -15.18 0.79 1.52
C TYR A 74 -15.32 -0.35 2.52
N ARG A 75 -14.99 -1.55 2.07
CA ARG A 75 -15.11 -2.79 2.86
C ARG A 75 -13.84 -3.61 2.77
N LEU A 76 -13.55 -4.31 3.87
CA LEU A 76 -12.58 -5.41 3.90
C LEU A 76 -13.32 -6.67 4.32
N ASP A 77 -13.12 -7.76 3.58
CA ASP A 77 -13.68 -9.08 3.89
C ASP A 77 -12.87 -9.73 5.03
N LEU A 78 -13.05 -9.17 6.22
CA LEU A 78 -12.46 -9.62 7.47
C LEU A 78 -13.59 -9.95 8.44
N ALA A 79 -13.51 -11.08 9.14
CA ALA A 79 -14.57 -11.56 10.04
C ALA A 79 -15.04 -10.49 11.03
N THR A 80 -14.09 -9.69 11.58
CA THR A 80 -14.38 -8.61 12.55
C THR A 80 -15.13 -7.42 11.95
N TYR A 81 -15.06 -7.22 10.62
CA TYR A 81 -15.63 -6.06 9.90
C TYR A 81 -16.58 -6.47 8.78
N ALA A 82 -17.05 -7.75 8.80
CA ALA A 82 -17.85 -8.32 7.72
C ALA A 82 -19.09 -7.47 7.40
N GLY A 83 -19.21 -7.05 6.14
CA GLY A 83 -20.34 -6.28 5.63
C GLY A 83 -20.40 -4.81 6.04
N GLU A 84 -19.47 -4.33 6.88
CA GLU A 84 -19.46 -2.93 7.33
C GLU A 84 -18.80 -2.00 6.30
N ASN A 85 -19.36 -0.80 6.12
CA ASN A 85 -18.66 0.28 5.44
C ASN A 85 -17.66 0.94 6.39
N LEU A 86 -16.36 0.73 6.14
CA LEU A 86 -15.26 1.17 6.99
C LEU A 86 -15.14 2.70 7.10
N LEU A 87 -15.67 3.43 6.12
CA LEU A 87 -15.72 4.90 6.18
C LEU A 87 -16.59 5.43 7.32
N ARG A 88 -17.53 4.59 7.82
CA ARG A 88 -18.45 4.92 8.92
C ARG A 88 -17.97 4.46 10.29
N LEU A 89 -16.82 3.81 10.38
CA LEU A 89 -16.26 3.36 11.66
C LEU A 89 -16.00 4.56 12.57
N ASP A 90 -16.24 4.37 13.87
CA ASP A 90 -15.82 5.31 14.89
C ASP A 90 -14.27 5.40 14.98
N ARG A 91 -13.79 6.38 15.75
CA ARG A 91 -12.35 6.66 15.86
C ARG A 91 -11.54 5.48 16.42
N TYR A 92 -12.12 4.72 17.37
CA TYR A 92 -11.40 3.63 18.04
C TYR A 92 -11.26 2.42 17.12
N ARG A 93 -12.36 1.96 16.53
CA ARG A 93 -12.39 0.85 15.57
C ARG A 93 -11.57 1.16 14.33
N ARG A 94 -11.61 2.41 13.84
CA ARG A 94 -10.76 2.87 12.73
C ARG A 94 -9.27 2.78 13.07
N ARG A 95 -8.88 3.21 14.30
CA ARG A 95 -7.51 3.10 14.76
C ARG A 95 -7.07 1.64 14.91
N GLU A 96 -7.91 0.80 15.49
CA GLU A 96 -7.65 -0.64 15.64
C GLU A 96 -7.40 -1.29 14.28
N LEU A 97 -8.30 -1.08 13.31
CA LEU A 97 -8.17 -1.59 11.95
C LEU A 97 -6.84 -1.16 11.28
N ARG A 98 -6.52 0.13 11.36
CA ARG A 98 -5.25 0.68 10.81
C ARG A 98 -4.03 0.07 11.47
N VAL A 99 -4.07 -0.19 12.76
CA VAL A 99 -2.93 -0.76 13.50
C VAL A 99 -2.76 -2.24 13.22
N THR A 100 -3.86 -3.00 13.13
CA THR A 100 -3.79 -4.47 13.08
C THR A 100 -3.90 -5.04 11.68
N GLN A 101 -4.71 -4.44 10.79
CA GLN A 101 -5.09 -5.04 9.50
C GLN A 101 -4.54 -4.32 8.27
N ILE A 102 -4.07 -3.07 8.41
CA ILE A 102 -3.54 -2.29 7.28
C ILE A 102 -2.08 -1.93 7.55
N GLY A 103 -1.16 -2.38 6.69
CA GLY A 103 0.21 -1.92 6.63
C GLY A 103 0.34 -0.74 5.67
N ILE A 104 1.17 0.25 5.98
CA ILE A 104 1.45 1.35 5.05
C ILE A 104 2.93 1.69 5.04
N VAL A 105 3.46 1.92 3.83
CA VAL A 105 4.80 2.44 3.55
C VAL A 105 4.62 3.74 2.79
N TYR A 106 5.14 4.83 3.33
CA TYR A 106 5.05 6.17 2.74
C TYR A 106 6.26 6.45 1.86
N GLN A 107 6.07 7.30 0.86
CA GLN A 107 7.14 7.78 -0.02
C GLN A 107 8.30 8.39 0.78
N GLN A 108 7.98 9.20 1.80
CA GLN A 108 8.98 9.84 2.65
C GLN A 108 9.04 9.14 4.01
N PRO A 109 10.20 8.58 4.40
CA PRO A 109 10.32 7.79 5.63
C PRO A 109 9.88 8.52 6.90
N HIS A 110 10.09 9.82 7.01
CA HIS A 110 9.70 10.58 8.19
C HIS A 110 8.18 10.68 8.42
N MET A 111 7.35 10.38 7.41
CA MET A 111 5.90 10.30 7.58
C MET A 111 5.49 9.01 8.32
N GLY A 112 6.25 7.93 8.15
CA GLY A 112 5.98 6.62 8.76
C GLY A 112 6.82 6.32 9.99
N LEU A 113 7.97 6.98 10.18
CA LEU A 113 8.94 6.67 11.22
C LEU A 113 9.15 7.82 12.20
N ARG A 114 9.35 7.47 13.47
CA ARG A 114 9.87 8.37 14.50
C ARG A 114 11.39 8.43 14.38
N MET A 115 11.91 9.46 13.74
CA MET A 115 13.31 9.57 13.34
C MET A 115 14.34 9.49 14.47
N ARG A 116 13.92 9.70 15.74
CA ARG A 116 14.77 9.67 16.94
C ARG A 116 14.56 8.45 17.82
N VAL A 117 13.63 7.57 17.49
CA VAL A 117 13.36 6.30 18.17
C VAL A 117 14.11 5.20 17.42
N SER A 118 14.64 4.20 18.11
CA SER A 118 15.36 3.09 17.48
C SER A 118 14.54 2.40 16.40
N SER A 119 15.19 1.73 15.45
CA SER A 119 14.53 0.96 14.39
C SER A 119 13.61 -0.10 14.97
N GLY A 120 14.08 -0.87 15.96
CA GLY A 120 13.24 -1.84 16.68
C GLY A 120 12.08 -1.19 17.42
N GLY A 121 12.29 -0.02 18.04
CA GLY A 121 11.23 0.76 18.70
C GLY A 121 10.16 1.27 17.73
N ASN A 122 10.55 1.67 16.52
CA ASN A 122 9.60 2.04 15.45
C ASN A 122 8.70 0.87 15.05
N VAL A 123 9.26 -0.33 14.91
CA VAL A 123 8.49 -1.54 14.56
C VAL A 123 7.59 -1.94 15.73
N ALA A 124 8.13 -1.96 16.97
CA ALA A 124 7.39 -2.32 18.18
C ALA A 124 6.21 -1.37 18.47
N GLU A 125 6.23 -0.14 17.99
CA GLU A 125 5.15 0.84 18.20
C GLU A 125 3.78 0.27 17.82
N ARG A 126 3.65 -0.48 16.73
CA ARG A 126 2.37 -1.07 16.30
C ARG A 126 1.86 -2.11 17.29
N LEU A 127 2.76 -2.99 17.77
CA LEU A 127 2.40 -4.00 18.77
C LEU A 127 1.99 -3.36 20.10
N ILE A 128 2.70 -2.29 20.52
CA ILE A 128 2.33 -1.51 21.71
C ILE A 128 0.94 -0.90 21.55
N MET A 129 0.63 -0.35 20.36
CA MET A 129 -0.69 0.22 20.07
C MET A 129 -1.79 -0.85 20.03
N ALA A 130 -1.45 -2.09 19.68
CA ALA A 130 -2.34 -3.25 19.73
C ALA A 130 -2.49 -3.86 21.15
N GLY A 131 -1.76 -3.35 22.14
CA GLY A 131 -1.92 -3.77 23.54
C GLY A 131 -0.79 -4.62 24.10
N GLU A 132 0.24 -4.99 23.31
CA GLU A 132 1.41 -5.74 23.83
C GLU A 132 2.24 -4.87 24.79
N ARG A 133 2.68 -5.47 25.91
CA ARG A 133 3.45 -4.79 26.95
C ARG A 133 4.74 -5.53 27.34
N SER A 134 4.90 -6.79 26.91
CA SER A 134 6.11 -7.56 27.21
C SER A 134 7.28 -7.06 26.37
N PHE A 135 8.32 -6.56 27.01
CA PHE A 135 9.53 -6.12 26.32
C PHE A 135 10.18 -7.22 25.48
N ALA A 136 10.24 -8.46 26.01
CA ALA A 136 10.80 -9.59 25.29
C ALA A 136 10.03 -9.89 24.01
N THR A 137 8.68 -9.94 24.08
CA THR A 137 7.80 -10.14 22.93
C THR A 137 7.96 -9.04 21.90
N LEU A 138 7.94 -7.77 22.34
CA LEU A 138 8.11 -6.60 21.48
C LEU A 138 9.45 -6.63 20.73
N ARG A 139 10.56 -6.95 21.46
CA ARG A 139 11.89 -6.99 20.85
C ARG A 139 12.06 -8.15 19.87
N THR A 140 11.51 -9.32 20.18
CA THR A 140 11.52 -10.48 19.27
C THR A 140 10.73 -10.17 18.01
N ALA A 141 9.48 -9.73 18.13
CA ALA A 141 8.64 -9.39 16.98
C ALA A 141 9.25 -8.28 16.10
N ALA A 142 9.87 -7.27 16.73
CA ALA A 142 10.56 -6.22 15.99
C ALA A 142 11.78 -6.76 15.22
N ARG A 143 12.57 -7.63 15.86
CA ARG A 143 13.72 -8.30 15.22
C ARG A 143 13.29 -9.16 14.03
N ASP A 144 12.24 -9.96 14.20
CA ASP A 144 11.71 -10.83 13.14
C ASP A 144 11.24 -10.02 11.94
N SER A 145 10.45 -8.95 12.16
CA SER A 145 9.97 -8.08 11.10
C SER A 145 11.09 -7.31 10.39
N LEU A 146 12.12 -6.88 11.12
CA LEU A 146 13.31 -6.24 10.54
C LEU A 146 14.13 -7.25 9.72
N SER A 147 14.26 -8.48 10.19
CA SER A 147 14.90 -9.57 9.43
C SER A 147 14.14 -9.86 8.13
N GLU A 148 12.82 -9.92 8.17
CA GLU A 148 11.98 -10.13 6.98
C GLU A 148 12.10 -9.01 5.95
N SER A 149 12.35 -7.77 6.39
CA SER A 149 12.61 -6.64 5.50
C SER A 149 14.09 -6.52 5.09
N GLU A 150 14.91 -7.52 5.43
CA GLU A 150 16.35 -7.57 5.15
C GLU A 150 17.14 -6.41 5.77
N PHE A 151 16.64 -5.85 6.86
CA PHE A 151 17.34 -4.83 7.61
C PHE A 151 18.49 -5.45 8.42
N PRO A 152 19.70 -4.84 8.44
CA PRO A 152 20.84 -5.34 9.21
C PRO A 152 20.55 -5.26 10.71
N LEU A 153 20.48 -6.44 11.37
CA LEU A 153 20.02 -6.56 12.75
C LEU A 153 21.01 -6.01 13.80
N ASP A 154 22.27 -5.84 13.44
CA ASP A 154 23.29 -5.14 14.24
C ASP A 154 22.94 -3.65 14.43
N ARG A 155 22.09 -3.09 13.57
CA ARG A 155 21.64 -1.70 13.63
C ARG A 155 20.19 -1.54 14.17
N LEU A 156 19.64 -2.59 14.78
CA LEU A 156 18.27 -2.61 15.34
C LEU A 156 18.02 -1.47 16.34
N ASP A 157 19.04 -1.12 17.11
CA ASP A 157 18.95 -0.07 18.13
C ASP A 157 19.28 1.34 17.58
N ASP A 158 19.73 1.44 16.32
CA ASP A 158 19.98 2.73 15.67
C ASP A 158 18.66 3.43 15.31
N PRO A 159 18.58 4.75 15.51
CA PRO A 159 17.42 5.53 15.08
C PRO A 159 17.49 5.83 13.57
N PRO A 160 16.34 5.92 12.86
CA PRO A 160 16.29 6.16 11.41
C PRO A 160 17.10 7.39 10.94
N LYS A 161 17.25 8.41 11.75
CA LYS A 161 18.01 9.64 11.40
C LYS A 161 19.47 9.40 11.00
N VAL A 162 20.08 8.27 11.46
CA VAL A 162 21.48 7.92 11.15
C VAL A 162 21.60 6.81 10.09
N LEU A 163 20.48 6.38 9.52
CA LEU A 163 20.39 5.35 8.52
C LEU A 163 20.34 5.93 7.10
N SER A 164 20.79 5.17 6.10
CA SER A 164 20.58 5.51 4.68
C SER A 164 19.09 5.48 4.32
N GLY A 165 18.72 6.13 3.21
CA GLY A 165 17.33 6.13 2.72
C GLY A 165 16.76 4.71 2.52
N GLY A 166 17.55 3.81 1.92
CA GLY A 166 17.14 2.42 1.74
C GLY A 166 16.99 1.65 3.04
N MET A 167 17.82 1.92 4.06
CA MET A 167 17.64 1.33 5.39
C MET A 167 16.40 1.86 6.08
N GLN A 168 16.11 3.16 5.98
CA GLN A 168 14.87 3.76 6.48
C GLN A 168 13.65 3.13 5.83
N GLN A 169 13.68 2.88 4.52
CA GLN A 169 12.61 2.24 3.79
C GLN A 169 12.35 0.81 4.29
N ARG A 170 13.41 0.03 4.57
CA ARG A 170 13.29 -1.30 5.16
C ARG A 170 12.69 -1.26 6.57
N VAL A 171 13.04 -0.28 7.40
CA VAL A 171 12.40 -0.07 8.70
C VAL A 171 10.91 0.25 8.55
N GLN A 172 10.53 1.08 7.55
CA GLN A 172 9.12 1.33 7.26
C GLN A 172 8.39 0.04 6.87
N LEU A 173 8.99 -0.75 5.96
CA LEU A 173 8.41 -2.02 5.52
C LEU A 173 8.26 -2.99 6.70
N ALA A 174 9.31 -3.16 7.54
CA ALA A 174 9.24 -3.95 8.76
C ALA A 174 8.10 -3.51 9.66
N LYS A 175 7.96 -2.20 9.90
CA LYS A 175 6.86 -1.63 10.67
C LYS A 175 5.50 -1.92 10.04
N ALA A 176 5.38 -1.82 8.72
CA ALA A 176 4.13 -2.05 8.02
C ALA A 176 3.65 -3.51 8.16
N ILE A 177 4.58 -4.49 8.12
CA ILE A 177 4.26 -5.93 8.17
C ILE A 177 4.25 -6.53 9.57
N ALA A 178 4.67 -5.79 10.62
CA ALA A 178 4.85 -6.30 11.98
C ALA A 178 3.59 -6.94 12.59
N MET A 179 2.41 -6.45 12.23
CA MET A 179 1.13 -6.99 12.69
C MET A 179 0.55 -8.05 11.75
N ARG A 180 1.30 -8.50 10.73
CA ARG A 180 0.80 -9.42 9.69
C ARG A 180 -0.50 -8.92 9.07
N PRO A 181 -0.52 -7.71 8.49
CA PRO A 181 -1.74 -7.10 8.00
C PRO A 181 -2.35 -7.89 6.84
N ALA A 182 -3.66 -7.79 6.69
CA ALA A 182 -4.36 -8.35 5.53
C ALA A 182 -4.15 -7.50 4.25
N LEU A 183 -3.99 -6.18 4.42
CA LEU A 183 -3.79 -5.21 3.34
C LEU A 183 -2.49 -4.44 3.53
N LEU A 184 -1.68 -4.34 2.48
CA LEU A 184 -0.46 -3.54 2.42
C LEU A 184 -0.61 -2.41 1.41
N LEU A 185 -0.38 -1.19 1.84
CA LEU A 185 -0.44 0.03 1.03
C LEU A 185 0.98 0.57 0.84
N LEU A 186 1.40 0.79 -0.41
CA LEU A 186 2.73 1.22 -0.77
C LEU A 186 2.66 2.51 -1.59
N ASP A 187 3.11 3.63 -1.01
CA ASP A 187 3.19 4.92 -1.71
C ASP A 187 4.62 5.16 -2.17
N GLU A 188 4.89 4.95 -3.45
CA GLU A 188 6.20 5.16 -4.10
C GLU A 188 7.37 4.48 -3.34
N PRO A 189 7.30 3.15 -3.04
CA PRO A 189 8.20 2.50 -2.07
C PRO A 189 9.67 2.43 -2.51
N THR A 190 9.99 2.72 -3.76
CA THR A 190 11.35 2.65 -4.31
C THR A 190 11.90 4.01 -4.74
N THR A 191 11.11 5.06 -4.64
CA THR A 191 11.52 6.40 -5.06
C THR A 191 12.71 6.91 -4.24
N GLY A 192 13.74 7.40 -4.95
CA GLY A 192 14.96 7.93 -4.34
C GLY A 192 15.95 6.87 -3.83
N LEU A 193 15.72 5.59 -4.15
CA LEU A 193 16.66 4.51 -3.88
C LEU A 193 17.58 4.27 -5.09
N ASP A 194 18.80 3.85 -4.81
CA ASP A 194 19.66 3.31 -5.86
C ASP A 194 19.13 1.97 -6.40
N VAL A 195 19.54 1.59 -7.60
CA VAL A 195 19.04 0.42 -8.34
C VAL A 195 19.20 -0.88 -7.54
N SER A 196 20.31 -1.03 -6.81
CA SER A 196 20.58 -2.26 -6.04
C SER A 196 19.62 -2.38 -4.85
N ILE A 197 19.36 -1.29 -4.16
CA ILE A 197 18.42 -1.25 -3.03
C ILE A 197 16.97 -1.37 -3.52
N GLN A 198 16.65 -0.76 -4.66
CA GLN A 198 15.34 -0.93 -5.30
C GLN A 198 15.06 -2.41 -5.60
N ALA A 199 16.01 -3.11 -6.24
CA ALA A 199 15.87 -4.54 -6.52
C ALA A 199 15.61 -5.37 -5.25
N LEU A 200 16.33 -5.08 -4.18
CA LEU A 200 16.18 -5.77 -2.90
C LEU A 200 14.80 -5.52 -2.25
N VAL A 201 14.29 -4.29 -2.31
CA VAL A 201 12.94 -3.97 -1.81
C VAL A 201 11.88 -4.71 -2.64
N LEU A 202 12.02 -4.75 -3.97
CA LEU A 202 11.11 -5.46 -4.86
C LEU A 202 11.10 -6.97 -4.58
N ASP A 203 12.28 -7.59 -4.41
CA ASP A 203 12.38 -9.01 -4.08
C ASP A 203 11.73 -9.33 -2.73
N THR A 204 11.97 -8.48 -1.72
CA THR A 204 11.31 -8.61 -0.41
C THR A 204 9.78 -8.54 -0.53
N LEU A 205 9.24 -7.61 -1.33
CA LEU A 205 7.79 -7.49 -1.55
C LEU A 205 7.22 -8.71 -2.28
N LEU A 206 7.91 -9.22 -3.31
CA LEU A 206 7.52 -10.43 -4.03
C LEU A 206 7.51 -11.66 -3.12
N ARG A 207 8.50 -11.80 -2.24
CA ARG A 207 8.58 -12.87 -1.25
C ARG A 207 7.42 -12.79 -0.25
N LEU A 208 7.20 -11.63 0.36
CA LEU A 208 6.09 -11.41 1.30
C LEU A 208 4.73 -11.71 0.67
N ARG A 209 4.51 -11.31 -0.57
CA ARG A 209 3.31 -11.62 -1.33
C ARG A 209 3.10 -13.13 -1.47
N ARG A 210 4.14 -13.89 -1.89
CA ARG A 210 4.06 -15.34 -2.09
C ARG A 210 3.82 -16.10 -0.79
N GLU A 211 4.56 -15.74 0.27
CA GLU A 211 4.53 -16.46 1.54
C GLU A 211 3.29 -16.17 2.37
N ARG A 212 2.80 -14.92 2.33
CA ARG A 212 1.75 -14.44 3.24
C ARG A 212 0.41 -14.16 2.56
N ARG A 213 0.35 -14.17 1.23
CA ARG A 213 -0.84 -13.83 0.44
C ARG A 213 -1.46 -12.49 0.84
N ILE A 214 -0.63 -11.50 1.19
CA ILE A 214 -1.06 -10.15 1.55
C ILE A 214 -1.63 -9.48 0.29
N ALA A 215 -2.84 -8.95 0.38
CA ALA A 215 -3.37 -8.06 -0.66
C ALA A 215 -2.61 -6.74 -0.64
N THR A 216 -2.16 -6.27 -1.79
CA THR A 216 -1.30 -5.07 -1.88
C THR A 216 -1.87 -4.06 -2.85
N VAL A 217 -1.86 -2.78 -2.45
CA VAL A 217 -2.08 -1.65 -3.37
C VAL A 217 -0.79 -0.84 -3.43
N ILE A 218 -0.23 -0.72 -4.63
CA ILE A 218 1.00 0.03 -4.87
C ILE A 218 0.76 1.23 -5.76
N VAL A 219 1.18 2.39 -5.31
CA VAL A 219 1.27 3.59 -6.14
C VAL A 219 2.71 3.74 -6.59
N SER A 220 2.93 3.87 -7.89
CA SER A 220 4.24 4.23 -8.44
C SER A 220 4.10 5.01 -9.74
N HIS A 221 5.07 5.89 -9.99
CA HIS A 221 5.26 6.50 -11.30
C HIS A 221 6.28 5.72 -12.15
N ASP A 222 6.97 4.74 -11.56
CA ASP A 222 7.91 3.84 -12.25
C ASP A 222 7.15 2.62 -12.79
N LEU A 223 6.98 2.56 -14.11
CA LEU A 223 6.28 1.47 -14.78
C LEU A 223 7.05 0.13 -14.70
N GLY A 224 8.37 0.15 -14.52
CA GLY A 224 9.17 -1.04 -14.30
C GLY A 224 8.83 -1.71 -12.96
N VAL A 225 8.64 -0.91 -11.91
CA VAL A 225 8.18 -1.38 -10.60
C VAL A 225 6.78 -1.99 -10.71
N ILE A 226 5.87 -1.31 -11.40
CA ILE A 226 4.49 -1.80 -11.62
C ILE A 226 4.50 -3.10 -12.41
N ARG A 227 5.27 -3.18 -13.51
CA ARG A 227 5.41 -4.39 -14.32
C ARG A 227 5.93 -5.59 -13.51
N THR A 228 6.81 -5.33 -12.54
CA THR A 228 7.41 -6.37 -11.69
C THR A 228 6.44 -6.88 -10.63
N LEU A 229 5.65 -5.99 -10.02
CA LEU A 229 4.87 -6.31 -8.83
C LEU A 229 3.37 -6.48 -9.09
N ALA A 230 2.78 -5.72 -10.01
CA ALA A 230 1.34 -5.64 -10.14
C ALA A 230 0.76 -6.76 -11.03
N ASP A 231 -0.38 -7.30 -10.61
CA ASP A 231 -1.20 -8.21 -11.43
C ASP A 231 -2.19 -7.42 -12.30
N ARG A 232 -2.76 -6.38 -11.70
CA ARG A 232 -3.68 -5.46 -12.38
C ARG A 232 -3.24 -4.02 -12.12
N VAL A 233 -3.65 -3.13 -13.02
CA VAL A 233 -3.31 -1.70 -12.97
C VAL A 233 -4.57 -0.85 -13.13
N LEU A 234 -4.64 0.22 -12.35
CA LEU A 234 -5.55 1.35 -12.54
C LEU A 234 -4.73 2.56 -13.00
N VAL A 235 -5.11 3.15 -14.09
CA VAL A 235 -4.50 4.39 -14.61
C VAL A 235 -5.36 5.57 -14.20
N MET A 236 -4.79 6.51 -13.46
CA MET A 236 -5.50 7.68 -12.94
C MET A 236 -5.06 8.96 -13.62
N ARG A 237 -6.04 9.80 -13.98
CA ARG A 237 -5.84 11.16 -14.49
C ARG A 237 -6.89 12.11 -13.92
N GLY A 238 -6.46 13.22 -13.33
CA GLY A 238 -7.38 14.26 -12.82
C GLY A 238 -8.43 13.75 -11.82
N GLY A 239 -8.06 12.80 -10.95
CA GLY A 239 -8.96 12.21 -9.96
C GLY A 239 -9.84 11.06 -10.47
N HIS A 240 -9.79 10.72 -11.75
CA HIS A 240 -10.58 9.65 -12.36
C HIS A 240 -9.72 8.45 -12.75
N VAL A 241 -10.31 7.25 -12.75
CA VAL A 241 -9.75 6.08 -13.43
C VAL A 241 -10.10 6.20 -14.91
N VAL A 242 -9.07 6.21 -15.76
CA VAL A 242 -9.24 6.35 -17.22
C VAL A 242 -9.04 5.02 -17.94
N GLU A 243 -8.28 4.09 -17.37
CA GLU A 243 -8.07 2.75 -17.87
C GLU A 243 -7.74 1.79 -16.73
N HIS A 244 -8.12 0.52 -16.86
CA HIS A 244 -7.78 -0.54 -15.91
C HIS A 244 -7.74 -1.89 -16.64
N GLY A 245 -6.97 -2.82 -16.10
CA GLY A 245 -6.85 -4.16 -16.67
C GLY A 245 -5.70 -4.96 -16.06
N LEU A 246 -5.36 -6.08 -16.68
CA LEU A 246 -4.13 -6.81 -16.34
C LEU A 246 -2.91 -5.94 -16.62
N ALA A 247 -1.88 -6.04 -15.78
CA ALA A 247 -0.71 -5.17 -15.88
C ALA A 247 -0.02 -5.28 -17.26
N ASP A 248 0.16 -6.50 -17.75
CA ASP A 248 0.73 -6.77 -19.08
C ASP A 248 -0.13 -6.14 -20.19
N GLN A 249 -1.46 -6.26 -20.14
CA GLN A 249 -2.33 -5.69 -21.17
C GLN A 249 -2.26 -4.15 -21.18
N VAL A 250 -2.43 -3.53 -20.02
CA VAL A 250 -2.43 -2.06 -19.93
C VAL A 250 -1.07 -1.45 -20.26
N LEU A 251 0.04 -2.15 -19.93
CA LEU A 251 1.38 -1.65 -20.17
C LEU A 251 1.93 -1.99 -21.57
N ASP A 252 1.44 -3.05 -22.23
CA ASP A 252 1.94 -3.46 -23.55
C ASP A 252 1.00 -3.01 -24.69
N ASP A 253 -0.31 -2.96 -24.45
CA ASP A 253 -1.33 -2.55 -25.44
C ASP A 253 -2.36 -1.60 -24.81
N PRO A 254 -1.93 -0.39 -24.37
CA PRO A 254 -2.80 0.59 -23.75
C PRO A 254 -3.86 1.10 -24.75
N GLN A 255 -5.14 1.10 -24.33
CA GLN A 255 -6.25 1.51 -25.20
C GLN A 255 -6.59 3.00 -25.05
N HIS A 256 -6.42 3.56 -23.85
CA HIS A 256 -6.72 4.97 -23.61
C HIS A 256 -5.56 5.88 -24.09
N PRO A 257 -5.82 6.98 -24.83
CA PRO A 257 -4.76 7.87 -25.36
C PRO A 257 -3.80 8.39 -24.29
N TYR A 258 -4.29 8.67 -23.09
CA TYR A 258 -3.45 9.11 -21.98
C TYR A 258 -2.50 7.99 -21.51
N THR A 259 -2.98 6.74 -21.43
CA THR A 259 -2.15 5.60 -21.05
C THR A 259 -1.06 5.36 -22.09
N GLN A 260 -1.39 5.48 -23.38
CA GLN A 260 -0.41 5.41 -24.48
C GLN A 260 0.70 6.45 -24.29
N GLN A 261 0.33 7.70 -24.00
CA GLN A 261 1.30 8.75 -23.71
C GLN A 261 2.15 8.44 -22.47
N LEU A 262 1.52 7.93 -21.40
CA LEU A 262 2.21 7.60 -20.14
C LEU A 262 3.23 6.48 -20.33
N VAL A 263 2.88 5.44 -21.09
CA VAL A 263 3.77 4.30 -21.38
C VAL A 263 4.91 4.72 -22.31
N HIS A 264 4.62 5.44 -23.40
CA HIS A 264 5.65 5.88 -24.36
C HIS A 264 6.59 6.95 -23.81
N ALA A 265 6.16 7.78 -22.86
CA ALA A 265 7.04 8.81 -22.26
C ALA A 265 8.09 8.24 -21.30
N LYS A 266 8.00 6.95 -20.93
CA LYS A 266 8.86 6.29 -19.94
C LYS A 266 9.62 5.06 -20.48
N LEU A 267 9.46 4.75 -21.75
CA LEU A 267 10.29 3.82 -22.51
C LEU A 267 11.44 4.59 -23.20
#